data_530c6a3aaf247e75b0e0496dae064382
#
_entry.id   530c6a3aaf247e75b0e0496dae064382
#
_cell.length_a   1.000
_cell.length_b   1.000
_cell.length_c   1.000
_cell.angle_alpha   90.00
_cell.angle_beta   90.00
_cell.angle_gamma   90.00
#
_symmetry.space_group_name_H-M   'P 1'
#
loop_
_entity.id
_entity.type
_entity.pdbx_description
1 polymer ?
#
loop_
_entity_poly.entity_id
_entity_poly.type
_entity_poly.pdbx_seq_one_letter_code
_entity_poly.pdbx_strand_id
1 'polypeptide(L)'
;MIEKKCKIVMTTMFQNESKTIRRMLESCYKYIDFWVIQNNGSTDGTEKIVEEFFAEHKIPGFLYNVDEGWVGFGWNRDHLTQTCQSLEHGCDWILKMDCDEILQVDDDFDWSILDDTTVHSWEVPCVQGTSTYTRCWMWNAKMFWRFNHDPCHETVYCADCV
;
A
#
# COMPACT_ATOMS: atom_id res chain seq x y z
N MET A 1 18.24 11.05 -2.97
CA MET A 1 17.08 10.90 -2.05
C MET A 1 16.00 11.84 -2.55
N ILE A 2 14.79 11.38 -2.56
CA ILE A 2 13.61 12.20 -2.94
C ILE A 2 13.37 13.19 -1.80
N GLU A 3 13.26 14.47 -2.14
CA GLU A 3 12.99 15.52 -1.17
C GLU A 3 11.47 15.62 -0.95
N LYS A 4 10.98 14.98 0.10
CA LYS A 4 9.60 15.06 0.58
C LYS A 4 9.60 15.16 2.10
N LYS A 5 8.61 15.86 2.67
CA LYS A 5 8.44 16.01 4.13
C LYS A 5 7.46 14.99 4.70
N CYS A 6 6.49 14.55 3.87
CA CYS A 6 5.49 13.59 4.27
C CYS A 6 6.07 12.17 4.41
N LYS A 7 5.45 11.37 5.26
CA LYS A 7 5.75 9.95 5.44
C LYS A 7 4.75 9.08 4.70
N ILE A 8 5.25 8.24 3.81
CA ILE A 8 4.45 7.30 3.02
C ILE A 8 4.65 5.90 3.58
N VAL A 9 3.56 5.27 3.97
CA VAL A 9 3.53 3.86 4.37
C VAL A 9 2.92 3.04 3.24
N MET A 10 3.68 2.10 2.71
CA MET A 10 3.16 1.16 1.71
C MET A 10 2.49 -0.02 2.40
N THR A 11 1.34 -0.42 1.87
CA THR A 11 0.62 -1.59 2.32
C THR A 11 0.21 -2.50 1.17
N THR A 12 0.33 -3.79 1.40
CA THR A 12 -0.17 -4.84 0.51
C THR A 12 -0.54 -6.08 1.30
N MET A 13 -1.29 -6.97 0.67
CA MET A 13 -1.52 -8.32 1.15
C MET A 13 -1.26 -9.31 0.01
N PHE A 14 -0.78 -10.49 0.36
CA PHE A 14 -0.41 -11.49 -0.63
C PHE A 14 -0.75 -12.92 -0.20
N GLN A 15 -0.89 -13.78 -1.21
CA GLN A 15 -0.88 -15.22 -1.06
C GLN A 15 -0.24 -15.85 -2.29
N ASN A 16 0.94 -16.48 -2.14
CA ASN A 16 1.66 -17.17 -3.21
C ASN A 16 2.02 -16.27 -4.41
N GLU A 17 2.67 -15.14 -4.12
CA GLU A 17 3.07 -14.12 -5.11
C GLU A 17 4.59 -14.09 -5.38
N SER A 18 5.28 -15.21 -5.19
CA SER A 18 6.76 -15.28 -5.34
C SER A 18 7.28 -14.83 -6.72
N LYS A 19 6.43 -14.86 -7.76
CA LYS A 19 6.80 -14.47 -9.12
C LYS A 19 6.68 -12.96 -9.40
N THR A 20 5.85 -12.27 -8.66
CA THR A 20 5.42 -10.90 -8.94
C THR A 20 5.86 -9.90 -7.88
N ILE A 21 5.85 -10.30 -6.61
CA ILE A 21 6.06 -9.42 -5.45
C ILE A 21 7.35 -8.61 -5.53
N ARG A 22 8.48 -9.22 -5.90
CA ARG A 22 9.77 -8.52 -5.98
C ARG A 22 9.73 -7.36 -6.95
N ARG A 23 9.11 -7.54 -8.13
CA ARG A 23 8.97 -6.50 -9.14
C ARG A 23 8.14 -5.32 -8.63
N MET A 24 7.06 -5.60 -7.92
CA MET A 24 6.23 -4.57 -7.28
C MET A 24 7.06 -3.78 -6.25
N LEU A 25 7.76 -4.46 -5.35
CA LEU A 25 8.62 -3.84 -4.33
C LEU A 25 9.72 -2.97 -4.96
N GLU A 26 10.40 -3.45 -6.02
CA GLU A 26 11.41 -2.71 -6.76
C GLU A 26 10.87 -1.42 -7.38
N SER A 27 9.58 -1.37 -7.72
CA SER A 27 8.95 -0.19 -8.31
C SER A 27 8.63 0.91 -7.29
N CYS A 28 8.40 0.57 -6.02
CA CYS A 28 7.90 1.53 -5.03
C CYS A 28 8.87 1.84 -3.88
N TYR A 29 9.87 1.00 -3.58
CA TYR A 29 10.69 1.12 -2.37
C TYR A 29 11.39 2.47 -2.18
N LYS A 30 11.74 3.15 -3.27
CA LYS A 30 12.43 4.46 -3.23
C LYS A 30 11.55 5.59 -2.69
N TYR A 31 10.23 5.38 -2.69
CA TYR A 31 9.24 6.40 -2.41
C TYR A 31 8.61 6.25 -1.04
N ILE A 32 8.79 5.09 -0.39
CA ILE A 32 8.17 4.75 0.90
C ILE A 32 9.14 4.93 2.06
N ASP A 33 8.61 5.22 3.24
CA ASP A 33 9.36 5.39 4.49
C ASP A 33 9.17 4.21 5.43
N PHE A 34 8.07 3.48 5.26
CA PHE A 34 7.71 2.32 6.07
C PHE A 34 6.82 1.38 5.25
N TRP A 35 6.74 0.12 5.67
CA TRP A 35 5.86 -0.86 5.05
C TRP A 35 5.11 -1.69 6.08
N VAL A 36 3.87 -2.04 5.75
CA VAL A 36 3.00 -2.93 6.53
C VAL A 36 2.39 -3.93 5.57
N ILE A 37 2.77 -5.19 5.69
CA ILE A 37 2.39 -6.23 4.73
C ILE A 37 1.75 -7.41 5.45
N GLN A 38 0.69 -7.93 4.85
CA GLN A 38 -0.05 -9.08 5.33
C GLN A 38 0.18 -10.31 4.44
N ASN A 39 0.62 -11.40 5.05
CA ASN A 39 0.71 -12.71 4.40
C ASN A 39 -0.54 -13.54 4.73
N ASN A 40 -1.24 -13.96 3.69
CA ASN A 40 -2.46 -14.78 3.79
C ASN A 40 -2.15 -16.29 3.67
N GLY A 41 -1.09 -16.76 4.32
CA GLY A 41 -0.73 -18.17 4.34
C GLY A 41 0.01 -18.64 3.08
N SER A 42 0.97 -17.89 2.59
CA SER A 42 1.82 -18.31 1.46
C SER A 42 2.68 -19.51 1.79
N THR A 43 2.87 -20.37 0.81
CA THR A 43 3.70 -21.59 0.90
C THR A 43 4.80 -21.65 -0.15
N ASP A 44 4.91 -20.63 -1.00
CA ASP A 44 5.80 -20.58 -2.17
C ASP A 44 7.09 -19.78 -1.95
N GLY A 45 7.33 -19.32 -0.72
CA GLY A 45 8.50 -18.51 -0.36
C GLY A 45 8.34 -17.00 -0.55
N THR A 46 7.14 -16.50 -0.84
CA THR A 46 6.86 -15.05 -0.98
C THR A 46 7.28 -14.28 0.26
N GLU A 47 6.97 -14.78 1.46
CA GLU A 47 7.32 -14.15 2.74
C GLU A 47 8.83 -13.86 2.83
N LYS A 48 9.64 -14.85 2.53
CA LYS A 48 11.10 -14.72 2.55
C LYS A 48 11.61 -13.65 1.56
N ILE A 49 11.01 -13.57 0.36
CA ILE A 49 11.37 -12.56 -0.63
C ILE A 49 11.12 -11.16 -0.08
N VAL A 50 10.00 -10.94 0.61
CA VAL A 50 9.63 -9.65 1.21
C VAL A 50 10.62 -9.27 2.31
N GLU A 51 10.90 -10.16 3.25
CA GLU A 51 11.82 -9.92 4.35
C GLU A 51 13.24 -9.62 3.87
N GLU A 52 13.76 -10.43 2.96
CA GLU A 52 15.09 -10.23 2.37
C GLU A 52 15.19 -8.89 1.61
N PHE A 53 14.15 -8.52 0.85
CA PHE A 53 14.12 -7.27 0.11
C PHE A 53 14.23 -6.05 1.02
N PHE A 54 13.41 -5.99 2.06
CA PHE A 54 13.42 -4.84 2.97
C PHE A 54 14.63 -4.80 3.88
N ALA A 55 15.21 -5.94 4.23
CA ALA A 55 16.50 -6.01 4.92
C ALA A 55 17.63 -5.48 4.05
N GLU A 56 17.67 -5.82 2.75
CA GLU A 56 18.64 -5.34 1.77
C GLU A 56 18.57 -3.81 1.62
N HIS A 57 17.37 -3.25 1.50
CA HIS A 57 17.14 -1.82 1.31
C HIS A 57 17.08 -1.01 2.60
N LYS A 58 17.11 -1.65 3.78
CA LYS A 58 17.06 -1.01 5.11
C LYS A 58 15.83 -0.13 5.32
N ILE A 59 14.70 -0.50 4.75
CA ILE A 59 13.43 0.19 4.95
C ILE A 59 12.72 -0.47 6.13
N PRO A 60 12.35 0.27 7.17
CA PRO A 60 11.65 -0.29 8.32
C PRO A 60 10.22 -0.69 7.97
N GLY A 61 9.73 -1.70 8.66
CA GLY A 61 8.38 -2.19 8.48
C GLY A 61 8.20 -3.55 9.11
N PHE A 62 7.05 -4.15 8.92
CA PHE A 62 6.80 -5.50 9.40
C PHE A 62 5.79 -6.25 8.51
N LEU A 63 5.95 -7.54 8.55
CA LEU A 63 5.05 -8.51 7.95
C LEU A 63 4.34 -9.27 9.08
N TYR A 64 3.06 -9.51 8.90
CA TYR A 64 2.32 -10.37 9.82
C TYR A 64 1.52 -11.42 9.04
N ASN A 65 1.36 -12.57 9.68
CA ASN A 65 0.57 -13.67 9.14
C ASN A 65 -0.86 -13.58 9.65
N VAL A 66 -1.83 -13.92 8.82
CA VAL A 66 -3.22 -14.07 9.23
C VAL A 66 -3.45 -15.50 9.70
N ASP A 67 -3.49 -15.69 11.02
CA ASP A 67 -3.63 -17.00 11.64
C ASP A 67 -5.06 -17.56 11.56
N GLU A 68 -6.08 -16.71 11.44
CA GLU A 68 -7.50 -17.09 11.48
C GLU A 68 -8.14 -17.29 10.09
N GLY A 69 -7.31 -17.30 9.04
CA GLY A 69 -7.78 -17.50 7.67
C GLY A 69 -8.30 -16.23 7.00
N TRP A 70 -8.59 -16.38 5.73
CA TRP A 70 -9.07 -15.30 4.87
C TRP A 70 -10.52 -14.92 5.21
N VAL A 71 -10.76 -13.66 5.56
CA VAL A 71 -12.11 -13.14 5.85
C VAL A 71 -12.72 -12.46 4.63
N GLY A 72 -11.91 -11.78 3.80
CA GLY A 72 -12.34 -11.05 2.62
C GLY A 72 -11.47 -9.83 2.35
N PHE A 73 -11.44 -9.35 1.12
CA PHE A 73 -10.58 -8.23 0.72
C PHE A 73 -10.83 -6.98 1.55
N GLY A 74 -12.06 -6.51 1.64
CA GLY A 74 -12.39 -5.29 2.37
C GLY A 74 -12.01 -5.34 3.85
N TRP A 75 -12.25 -6.45 4.54
CA TRP A 75 -11.88 -6.64 5.94
C TRP A 75 -10.37 -6.58 6.17
N ASN A 76 -9.61 -7.27 5.34
CA ASN A 76 -8.16 -7.28 5.46
C ASN A 76 -7.55 -5.92 5.11
N ARG A 77 -8.10 -5.19 4.12
CA ARG A 77 -7.67 -3.84 3.79
C ARG A 77 -8.01 -2.82 4.88
N ASP A 78 -9.19 -2.95 5.52
CA ASP A 78 -9.54 -2.16 6.70
C ASP A 78 -8.51 -2.35 7.81
N HIS A 79 -8.16 -3.59 8.11
CA HIS A 79 -7.18 -3.92 9.14
C HIS A 79 -5.79 -3.35 8.81
N LEU A 80 -5.32 -3.52 7.56
CA LEU A 80 -4.06 -2.93 7.09
C LEU A 80 -4.05 -1.41 7.21
N THR A 81 -5.13 -0.74 6.80
CA THR A 81 -5.27 0.72 6.90
C THR A 81 -5.19 1.19 8.34
N GLN A 82 -5.95 0.56 9.25
CA GLN A 82 -5.93 0.88 10.67
C GLN A 82 -4.56 0.64 11.31
N THR A 83 -3.88 -0.43 10.90
CA THR A 83 -2.51 -0.73 11.35
C THR A 83 -1.55 0.38 10.92
N CYS A 84 -1.61 0.83 9.66
CA CYS A 84 -0.80 1.95 9.19
C CYS A 84 -1.08 3.24 9.96
N GLN A 85 -2.35 3.52 10.29
CA GLN A 85 -2.76 4.70 11.04
C GLN A 85 -2.29 4.68 12.50
N SER A 86 -2.09 3.49 13.08
CA SER A 86 -1.67 3.31 14.47
C SER A 86 -0.15 3.35 14.69
N LEU A 87 0.65 3.52 13.63
CA LEU A 87 2.10 3.52 13.72
C LEU A 87 2.62 4.67 14.60
N GLU A 88 3.43 4.35 15.61
CA GLU A 88 4.05 5.33 16.52
C GLU A 88 4.93 6.35 15.78
N HIS A 89 5.55 5.94 14.67
CA HIS A 89 6.43 6.79 13.87
C HIS A 89 5.67 7.80 12.99
N GLY A 90 4.34 7.71 12.99
CA GLY A 90 3.46 8.52 12.17
C GLY A 90 3.37 8.01 10.73
N CYS A 91 2.24 8.32 10.12
CA CYS A 91 1.93 8.06 8.73
C CYS A 91 1.15 9.26 8.20
N ASP A 92 1.56 9.83 7.07
CA ASP A 92 0.81 10.92 6.42
C ASP A 92 -0.01 10.36 5.26
N TRP A 93 0.57 9.45 4.49
CA TRP A 93 -0.08 8.82 3.35
C TRP A 93 0.04 7.31 3.40
N ILE A 94 -1.04 6.62 3.11
CA ILE A 94 -1.06 5.18 2.91
C ILE A 94 -1.10 4.91 1.41
N LEU A 95 -0.08 4.24 0.89
CA LEU A 95 0.01 3.78 -0.50
C LEU A 95 -0.36 2.30 -0.54
N LYS A 96 -1.47 1.97 -1.17
CA LYS A 96 -1.85 0.58 -1.44
C LYS A 96 -1.22 0.13 -2.76
N MET A 97 -0.64 -1.07 -2.75
CA MET A 97 -0.17 -1.75 -3.95
C MET A 97 -0.71 -3.18 -4.00
N ASP A 98 -1.09 -3.65 -5.16
CA ASP A 98 -1.32 -5.09 -5.39
C ASP A 98 -0.03 -5.72 -5.93
N CYS A 99 0.20 -7.02 -5.64
CA CYS A 99 1.49 -7.67 -5.88
C CYS A 99 1.88 -7.79 -7.36
N ASP A 100 0.93 -7.66 -8.27
CA ASP A 100 1.11 -7.69 -9.71
C ASP A 100 1.26 -6.30 -10.35
N GLU A 101 1.13 -5.23 -9.55
CA GLU A 101 1.25 -3.84 -9.99
C GLU A 101 2.71 -3.36 -10.04
N ILE A 102 2.95 -2.31 -10.81
CA ILE A 102 4.20 -1.57 -10.88
C ILE A 102 3.88 -0.10 -10.73
N LEU A 103 4.46 0.53 -9.70
CA LEU A 103 4.39 1.98 -9.56
C LEU A 103 5.36 2.63 -10.54
N GLN A 104 4.85 3.51 -11.39
CA GLN A 104 5.63 4.38 -12.23
C GLN A 104 5.44 5.82 -11.78
N VAL A 105 6.54 6.50 -11.54
CA VAL A 105 6.56 7.92 -11.15
C VAL A 105 7.34 8.67 -12.21
N ASP A 106 6.77 9.75 -12.72
CA ASP A 106 7.44 10.60 -13.70
C ASP A 106 8.66 11.31 -13.08
N ASP A 107 9.69 11.53 -13.89
CA ASP A 107 10.95 12.12 -13.41
C ASP A 107 10.77 13.55 -12.88
N ASP A 108 9.75 14.27 -13.35
CA ASP A 108 9.40 15.63 -12.96
C ASP A 108 8.27 15.72 -11.94
N PHE A 109 7.90 14.60 -11.29
CA PHE A 109 6.84 14.58 -10.29
C PHE A 109 7.17 15.49 -9.11
N ASP A 110 6.31 16.45 -8.84
CA ASP A 110 6.45 17.38 -7.72
C ASP A 110 5.98 16.73 -6.40
N TRP A 111 6.92 16.21 -5.63
CA TRP A 111 6.66 15.57 -4.33
C TRP A 111 6.05 16.51 -3.29
N SER A 112 6.17 17.83 -3.46
CA SER A 112 5.61 18.81 -2.51
C SER A 112 4.09 18.81 -2.49
N ILE A 113 3.42 18.29 -3.51
CA ILE A 113 1.96 18.15 -3.52
C ILE A 113 1.45 17.25 -2.39
N LEU A 114 2.27 16.30 -1.94
CA LEU A 114 1.94 15.41 -0.83
C LEU A 114 2.10 16.07 0.55
N ASP A 115 2.65 17.28 0.62
CA ASP A 115 2.73 18.05 1.87
C ASP A 115 1.39 18.74 2.21
N ASP A 116 0.43 18.78 1.27
CA ASP A 116 -0.91 19.32 1.48
C ASP A 116 -1.77 18.30 2.24
N THR A 117 -1.89 18.50 3.55
CA THR A 117 -2.68 17.65 4.44
C THR A 117 -4.19 17.91 4.35
N THR A 118 -4.65 18.83 3.53
CA THR A 118 -6.09 19.08 3.28
C THR A 118 -6.64 18.14 2.20
N VAL A 119 -5.76 17.56 1.38
CA VAL A 119 -6.13 16.56 0.38
C VAL A 119 -6.50 15.25 1.07
N HIS A 120 -7.62 14.66 0.66
CA HIS A 120 -8.12 13.42 1.26
C HIS A 120 -7.46 12.19 0.63
N SER A 121 -7.39 12.14 -0.66
CA SER A 121 -6.81 11.01 -1.40
C SER A 121 -6.32 11.42 -2.78
N TRP A 122 -5.47 10.58 -3.34
CA TRP A 122 -4.97 10.72 -4.71
C TRP A 122 -5.50 9.57 -5.57
N GLU A 123 -6.13 9.94 -6.66
CA GLU A 123 -6.45 9.00 -7.73
C GLU A 123 -5.24 8.84 -8.64
N VAL A 124 -4.82 7.60 -8.81
CA VAL A 124 -3.65 7.24 -9.61
C VAL A 124 -4.14 6.60 -10.92
N PRO A 125 -3.63 7.04 -12.08
CA PRO A 125 -3.90 6.36 -13.33
C PRO A 125 -3.35 4.93 -13.32
N CYS A 126 -4.22 3.97 -13.64
CA CYS A 126 -3.87 2.56 -13.76
C CYS A 126 -3.92 2.17 -15.24
N VAL A 127 -2.84 1.59 -15.76
CA VAL A 127 -2.74 1.12 -17.12
C VAL A 127 -2.76 -0.40 -17.14
N GLN A 128 -3.73 -0.96 -17.86
CA GLN A 128 -3.85 -2.40 -18.06
C GLN A 128 -4.01 -2.70 -19.55
N GLY A 129 -2.94 -3.17 -20.17
CA GLY A 129 -2.90 -3.34 -21.64
C GLY A 129 -3.11 -2.02 -22.36
N THR A 130 -4.20 -1.87 -23.10
CA THR A 130 -4.58 -0.64 -23.82
C THR A 130 -5.58 0.23 -23.04
N SER A 131 -6.05 -0.21 -21.89
CA SER A 131 -7.04 0.50 -21.10
C SER A 131 -6.37 1.33 -20.01
N THR A 132 -6.88 2.55 -19.79
CA THR A 132 -6.48 3.42 -18.68
C THR A 132 -7.72 3.78 -17.87
N TYR A 133 -7.61 3.66 -16.56
CA TYR A 133 -8.64 4.04 -15.60
C TYR A 133 -7.96 4.63 -14.36
N THR A 134 -8.70 5.29 -13.49
CA THR A 134 -8.17 5.83 -12.24
C THR A 134 -8.70 5.06 -11.04
N ARG A 135 -7.87 4.96 -10.02
CA ARG A 135 -8.24 4.40 -8.72
C ARG A 135 -7.63 5.19 -7.57
N CYS A 136 -8.31 5.21 -6.45
CA CYS A 136 -7.77 5.71 -5.20
C CYS A 136 -6.78 4.67 -4.63
N TRP A 137 -5.48 4.90 -4.89
CA TRP A 137 -4.40 4.05 -4.40
C TRP A 137 -3.59 4.69 -3.27
N MET A 138 -3.75 5.99 -3.05
CA MET A 138 -3.09 6.70 -1.95
C MET A 138 -4.11 7.56 -1.20
N TRP A 139 -4.15 7.45 0.12
CA TRP A 139 -5.06 8.22 0.96
C TRP A 139 -4.39 8.76 2.22
N ASN A 140 -4.92 9.88 2.69
CA ASN A 140 -4.45 10.59 3.88
C ASN A 140 -4.69 9.74 5.14
N ALA A 141 -3.62 9.39 5.83
CA ALA A 141 -3.69 8.54 7.02
C ALA A 141 -4.33 9.19 8.24
N LYS A 142 -4.54 10.52 8.23
CA LYS A 142 -5.18 11.27 9.33
C LYS A 142 -6.71 11.20 9.29
N MET A 143 -7.29 10.66 8.22
CA MET A 143 -8.74 10.55 8.03
C MET A 143 -9.20 9.12 8.25
N PHE A 144 -10.49 8.95 8.58
CA PHE A 144 -11.06 7.65 8.84
C PHE A 144 -11.53 6.97 7.53
N TRP A 145 -10.76 5.99 7.09
CA TRP A 145 -11.02 5.24 5.86
C TRP A 145 -11.60 3.88 6.14
N ARG A 146 -12.50 3.46 5.27
CA ARG A 146 -13.11 2.13 5.25
C ARG A 146 -13.13 1.57 3.84
N PHE A 147 -13.10 0.27 3.76
CA PHE A 147 -13.41 -0.47 2.54
C PHE A 147 -14.82 -1.02 2.60
N ASN A 148 -15.53 -0.99 1.47
CA ASN A 148 -16.72 -1.82 1.37
C ASN A 148 -16.31 -3.30 1.40
N HIS A 149 -17.21 -4.16 1.85
CA HIS A 149 -16.92 -5.58 1.96
C HIS A 149 -17.48 -6.37 0.77
N ASP A 150 -17.45 -5.75 -0.42
CA ASP A 150 -17.77 -6.46 -1.66
C ASP A 150 -16.74 -7.56 -1.91
N PRO A 151 -17.16 -8.79 -2.24
CA PRO A 151 -16.24 -9.92 -2.40
C PRO A 151 -15.24 -9.78 -3.54
N CYS A 152 -15.55 -8.97 -4.56
CA CYS A 152 -14.78 -8.88 -5.80
C CYS A 152 -14.35 -7.46 -6.17
N HIS A 153 -15.04 -6.43 -5.63
CA HIS A 153 -14.86 -5.04 -6.03
C HIS A 153 -14.84 -4.12 -4.80
N GLU A 154 -13.91 -4.41 -3.88
CA GLU A 154 -13.73 -3.54 -2.73
C GLU A 154 -13.27 -2.14 -3.16
N THR A 155 -13.94 -1.15 -2.64
CA THR A 155 -13.61 0.26 -2.83
C THR A 155 -13.37 0.93 -1.49
N VAL A 156 -12.39 1.83 -1.46
CA VAL A 156 -12.09 2.65 -0.29
C VAL A 156 -12.99 3.89 -0.29
N TYR A 157 -13.46 4.30 0.87
CA TYR A 157 -14.20 5.55 1.07
C TYR A 157 -13.82 6.21 2.39
N CYS A 158 -13.89 7.55 2.42
CA CYS A 158 -13.66 8.32 3.63
C CYS A 158 -14.95 8.36 4.45
N ALA A 159 -14.93 7.76 5.63
CA ALA A 159 -16.10 7.72 6.51
C ALA A 159 -16.36 9.06 7.23
N ASP A 160 -15.37 9.96 7.28
CA ASP A 160 -15.52 11.31 7.84
C ASP A 160 -16.21 12.27 6.86
N CYS A 161 -16.33 11.88 5.59
CA CYS A 161 -16.86 12.74 4.52
C CYS A 161 -18.32 12.42 4.14
N VAL A 162 -18.99 11.53 4.89
CA VAL A 162 -20.37 11.07 4.61
C VAL A 162 -21.37 11.74 5.52
#